data_05e694738592381001ec13778ea11409
#
_entry.id   05e694738592381001ec13778ea11409
#
_cell.length_a   1.000
_cell.length_b   1.000
_cell.length_c   1.000
_cell.angle_alpha   90.00
_cell.angle_beta   90.00
_cell.angle_gamma   90.00
#
_symmetry.space_group_name_H-M   'P 1'
#
loop_
_entity.id
_entity.type
_entity.pdbx_description
1 polymer ?
#
loop_
_entity_poly.entity_id
_entity_poly.type
_entity_poly.pdbx_seq_one_letter_code
_entity_poly.pdbx_strand_id
1 'polypeptide(L)'
;MKNFLKTFISVAHCAALLAFWSFAVAPVFAGDTTNASFVEPYDYASPKLLTATLYAIGSDRQDVLYTFRRTATRSNNIVHVERQFIATNGSIAAVEKIVYDSGRLVSYEMQEFQAQVSGAIRIAPDPKNPARQQLIISYGPGLTPPPGAAESLPPDTVIDDTLYPFMLAHWDDLMRGKAVKFHFVSLDRKRTYEFRLVKTAEFVQDHQTVEQIKMEAVSFLVAEFINPIILTVEKASPHHILSYLGRTTPRVKKGKAWKYLDAETVYHWS
;
A
#
# COMPACT_ATOMS: atom_id res chain seq x y z
N MET A 1 47.83 13.61 -49.01
CA MET A 1 47.91 14.77 -49.91
C MET A 1 47.18 15.90 -49.20
N LYS A 2 47.98 16.83 -48.77
CA LYS A 2 47.97 18.31 -49.04
C LYS A 2 46.72 18.96 -48.41
N ASN A 3 46.85 19.76 -47.46
CA ASN A 3 47.48 21.10 -47.22
C ASN A 3 46.40 22.11 -46.89
N PHE A 4 46.62 22.77 -45.78
CA PHE A 4 46.88 24.22 -45.57
C PHE A 4 45.62 25.09 -45.71
N LEU A 5 45.30 26.07 -44.89
CA LEU A 5 46.10 27.20 -44.43
C LEU A 5 45.43 27.96 -43.29
N LYS A 6 46.19 28.41 -42.39
CA LYS A 6 46.18 29.50 -41.45
C LYS A 6 45.62 30.83 -41.97
N THR A 7 45.08 31.67 -41.09
CA THR A 7 45.36 33.11 -40.92
C THR A 7 44.51 33.65 -39.77
N PHE A 8 44.99 34.06 -38.68
CA PHE A 8 45.62 35.22 -38.11
C PHE A 8 44.75 36.49 -37.98
N ILE A 9 44.64 36.94 -36.72
CA ILE A 9 44.68 38.32 -36.14
C ILE A 9 43.39 39.16 -36.21
N SER A 10 42.86 39.55 -35.04
CA SER A 10 43.01 40.93 -34.54
C SER A 10 42.50 41.06 -33.10
N VAL A 11 43.29 41.68 -32.27
CA VAL A 11 43.07 42.11 -30.89
C VAL A 11 42.25 43.40 -30.94
N ALA A 12 41.15 43.49 -30.21
CA ALA A 12 40.57 44.76 -29.81
C ALA A 12 40.16 44.67 -28.33
N HIS A 13 40.84 45.45 -27.51
CA HIS A 13 40.52 45.72 -26.13
C HIS A 13 39.25 46.55 -26.05
N CYS A 14 38.27 46.06 -25.28
CA CYS A 14 37.25 46.91 -24.68
C CYS A 14 37.05 46.51 -23.23
N ALA A 15 37.48 47.36 -22.37
CA ALA A 15 37.16 47.33 -20.95
C ALA A 15 35.69 47.67 -20.77
N ALA A 16 34.93 46.83 -20.12
CA ALA A 16 33.57 47.16 -19.64
C ALA A 16 33.25 46.42 -18.36
N LEU A 17 33.29 47.17 -17.28
CA LEU A 17 32.40 47.13 -16.11
C LEU A 17 31.89 45.75 -15.61
N LEU A 18 32.53 45.24 -14.60
CA LEU A 18 32.05 44.21 -13.69
C LEU A 18 30.89 44.81 -12.86
N ALA A 19 29.66 44.58 -13.28
CA ALA A 19 28.49 44.65 -12.39
C ALA A 19 28.39 43.33 -11.63
N PHE A 20 28.78 43.37 -10.35
CA PHE A 20 28.51 42.31 -9.40
C PHE A 20 27.00 42.21 -9.18
N TRP A 21 26.34 41.29 -9.90
CA TRP A 21 25.02 40.82 -9.50
C TRP A 21 25.23 39.75 -8.44
N SER A 22 25.06 40.17 -7.18
CA SER A 22 24.90 39.26 -6.06
C SER A 22 23.57 38.52 -6.27
N PHE A 23 23.61 37.35 -6.88
CA PHE A 23 22.51 36.42 -6.78
C PHE A 23 22.44 35.99 -5.32
N ALA A 24 21.50 36.54 -4.60
CA ALA A 24 21.03 35.98 -3.35
C ALA A 24 20.47 34.59 -3.71
N VAL A 25 21.26 33.55 -3.48
CA VAL A 25 20.79 32.18 -3.45
C VAL A 25 19.81 32.12 -2.29
N ALA A 26 18.52 32.26 -2.57
CA ALA A 26 17.49 31.92 -1.60
C ALA A 26 17.79 30.47 -1.17
N PRO A 27 17.81 30.17 0.14
CA PRO A 27 17.87 28.79 0.56
C PRO A 27 16.68 28.08 -0.06
N VAL A 28 16.94 27.18 -0.99
CA VAL A 28 15.99 26.15 -1.37
C VAL A 28 15.77 25.39 -0.08
N PHE A 29 14.68 25.69 0.60
CA PHE A 29 14.16 24.80 1.61
C PHE A 29 13.99 23.48 0.89
N ALA A 30 14.93 22.57 1.12
CA ALA A 30 14.76 21.18 0.80
C ALA A 30 13.45 20.79 1.47
N GLY A 31 12.39 20.70 0.70
CA GLY A 31 11.11 20.23 1.17
C GLY A 31 11.38 18.93 1.87
N ASP A 32 10.88 18.82 3.06
CA ASP A 32 11.02 17.67 3.94
C ASP A 32 10.55 16.43 3.19
N THR A 33 11.45 15.76 2.48
CA THR A 33 11.20 14.48 1.80
C THR A 33 11.20 13.32 2.80
N THR A 34 11.20 13.65 4.08
CA THR A 34 11.13 12.70 5.16
C THR A 34 9.69 12.37 5.44
N ASN A 35 9.36 11.13 5.22
CA ASN A 35 8.22 10.38 5.74
C ASN A 35 7.14 10.13 4.70
N ALA A 36 7.31 9.02 3.98
CA ALA A 36 6.16 8.27 3.55
C ALA A 36 5.32 7.99 4.81
N SER A 37 4.25 8.72 5.00
CA SER A 37 3.38 8.54 6.14
C SER A 37 2.33 7.52 5.76
N PHE A 38 2.39 6.34 6.39
CA PHE A 38 1.25 5.45 6.37
C PHE A 38 0.09 6.16 7.09
N VAL A 39 -1.04 6.25 6.43
CA VAL A 39 -2.25 6.80 7.03
C VAL A 39 -2.75 5.81 8.08
N GLU A 40 -2.95 6.29 9.29
CA GLU A 40 -3.49 5.47 10.36
C GLU A 40 -4.96 5.14 10.08
N PRO A 41 -5.35 3.87 10.04
CA PRO A 41 -6.71 3.48 9.71
C PRO A 41 -7.67 3.54 10.92
N TYR A 42 -7.25 4.10 12.04
CA TYR A 42 -8.03 4.07 13.28
C TYR A 42 -9.42 4.68 13.15
N ASP A 43 -9.53 5.82 12.47
CA ASP A 43 -10.77 6.59 12.45
C ASP A 43 -11.92 5.88 11.75
N TYR A 44 -11.67 5.08 10.71
CA TYR A 44 -12.72 4.35 10.02
C TYR A 44 -13.15 3.06 10.74
N ALA A 45 -12.39 2.60 11.73
CA ALA A 45 -12.67 1.38 12.50
C ALA A 45 -12.72 1.60 14.01
N SER A 46 -12.52 2.81 14.49
CA SER A 46 -12.37 3.11 15.92
C SER A 46 -13.69 3.30 16.67
N PRO A 47 -13.78 2.86 17.88
CA PRO A 47 -13.13 1.73 18.56
C PRO A 47 -13.69 0.40 18.07
N LYS A 48 -13.93 0.36 16.84
CA LYS A 48 -14.94 -0.43 16.19
C LYS A 48 -14.41 -1.76 15.76
N LEU A 49 -15.33 -2.69 15.80
CA LEU A 49 -15.20 -3.96 15.17
C LEU A 49 -15.61 -3.82 13.71
N LEU A 50 -14.69 -4.10 12.78
CA LEU A 50 -15.01 -4.32 11.39
C LEU A 50 -14.99 -5.83 11.14
N THR A 51 -16.10 -6.37 10.61
CA THR A 51 -16.19 -7.78 10.23
C THR A 51 -16.43 -7.92 8.73
N ALA A 52 -16.09 -9.09 8.20
CA ALA A 52 -16.37 -9.44 6.81
C ALA A 52 -16.52 -10.95 6.66
N THR A 53 -17.12 -11.36 5.55
CA THR A 53 -17.17 -12.76 5.12
C THR A 53 -16.44 -12.91 3.79
N LEU A 54 -15.57 -13.91 3.70
CA LEU A 54 -14.80 -14.25 2.50
C LEU A 54 -15.48 -15.43 1.81
N TYR A 55 -15.82 -15.24 0.55
CA TYR A 55 -16.49 -16.24 -0.29
C TYR A 55 -15.58 -16.71 -1.42
N ALA A 56 -15.78 -17.95 -1.85
CA ALA A 56 -15.18 -18.43 -3.09
C ALA A 56 -15.73 -17.64 -4.29
N ILE A 57 -14.82 -17.21 -5.17
CA ILE A 57 -15.22 -16.49 -6.38
C ILE A 57 -16.12 -17.37 -7.25
N GLY A 58 -17.24 -16.80 -7.72
CA GLY A 58 -18.22 -17.50 -8.57
C GLY A 58 -19.16 -18.45 -7.84
N SER A 59 -19.17 -18.42 -6.50
CA SER A 59 -20.10 -19.22 -5.70
C SER A 59 -21.43 -18.51 -5.41
N ASP A 60 -21.65 -17.32 -5.96
CA ASP A 60 -22.81 -16.47 -5.63
C ASP A 60 -23.00 -16.30 -4.10
N ARG A 61 -21.87 -16.18 -3.38
CA ARG A 61 -21.78 -16.07 -1.92
C ARG A 61 -22.34 -17.28 -1.15
N GLN A 62 -22.35 -18.46 -1.76
CA GLN A 62 -22.78 -19.69 -1.09
C GLN A 62 -21.63 -20.38 -0.36
N ASP A 63 -20.40 -20.31 -0.90
CA ASP A 63 -19.24 -20.99 -0.35
C ASP A 63 -18.45 -20.03 0.54
N VAL A 64 -18.74 -20.04 1.84
CA VAL A 64 -17.98 -19.29 2.84
C VAL A 64 -16.63 -19.99 3.08
N LEU A 65 -15.53 -19.25 2.89
CA LEU A 65 -14.18 -19.74 3.13
C LEU A 65 -13.67 -19.34 4.51
N TYR A 66 -13.85 -18.08 4.86
CA TYR A 66 -13.40 -17.51 6.12
C TYR A 66 -14.36 -16.40 6.59
N THR A 67 -14.33 -16.11 7.88
CA THR A 67 -14.80 -14.84 8.42
C THR A 67 -13.58 -13.99 8.81
N PHE A 68 -13.74 -12.69 8.66
CA PHE A 68 -12.70 -11.71 8.98
C PHE A 68 -13.17 -10.82 10.12
N ARG A 69 -12.26 -10.51 11.02
CA ARG A 69 -12.49 -9.59 12.12
C ARG A 69 -11.28 -8.67 12.25
N ARG A 70 -11.52 -7.36 12.26
CA ARG A 70 -10.53 -6.33 12.55
C ARG A 70 -10.94 -5.57 13.80
N THR A 71 -10.00 -5.41 14.73
CA THR A 71 -10.16 -4.58 15.92
C THR A 71 -9.03 -3.56 15.97
N ALA A 72 -9.35 -2.35 16.42
CA ALA A 72 -8.35 -1.31 16.64
C ALA A 72 -8.54 -0.73 18.04
N THR A 73 -7.44 -0.57 18.76
CA THR A 73 -7.41 0.04 20.10
C THR A 73 -6.36 1.13 20.13
N ARG A 74 -6.69 2.26 20.76
CA ARG A 74 -5.78 3.40 20.90
C ARG A 74 -5.38 3.58 22.37
N SER A 75 -4.08 3.79 22.58
CA SER A 75 -3.55 4.25 23.87
C SER A 75 -2.55 5.39 23.59
N ASN A 76 -2.89 6.59 23.99
CA ASN A 76 -2.18 7.82 23.61
C ASN A 76 -2.06 7.93 22.08
N ASN A 77 -0.83 8.01 21.56
CA ASN A 77 -0.55 8.10 20.14
C ASN A 77 -0.34 6.74 19.47
N ILE A 78 -0.41 5.65 20.24
CA ILE A 78 -0.20 4.28 19.73
C ILE A 78 -1.54 3.66 19.40
N VAL A 79 -1.66 3.13 18.19
CA VAL A 79 -2.80 2.33 17.75
C VAL A 79 -2.33 0.89 17.50
N HIS A 80 -3.00 -0.05 18.14
CA HIS A 80 -2.83 -1.48 17.89
C HIS A 80 -4.01 -1.99 17.08
N VAL A 81 -3.72 -2.57 15.94
CA VAL A 81 -4.70 -3.23 15.09
C VAL A 81 -4.43 -4.73 15.10
N GLU A 82 -5.49 -5.52 15.26
CA GLU A 82 -5.47 -6.96 15.05
C GLU A 82 -6.51 -7.34 14.01
N ARG A 83 -6.07 -8.12 13.01
CA ARG A 83 -6.90 -8.68 11.94
C ARG A 83 -6.83 -10.19 12.04
N GLN A 84 -7.98 -10.84 12.18
CA GLN A 84 -8.11 -12.29 12.29
C GLN A 84 -8.89 -12.84 11.11
N PHE A 85 -8.40 -13.94 10.57
CA PHE A 85 -9.10 -14.73 9.57
C PHE A 85 -9.47 -16.07 10.20
N ILE A 86 -10.75 -16.36 10.28
CA ILE A 86 -11.31 -17.48 11.02
C ILE A 86 -11.93 -18.44 10.02
N ALA A 87 -11.47 -19.67 10.00
CA ALA A 87 -12.02 -20.73 9.16
C ALA A 87 -13.45 -21.13 9.59
N THR A 88 -14.18 -21.79 8.73
CA THR A 88 -15.58 -22.21 8.98
C THR A 88 -15.74 -23.16 10.17
N ASN A 89 -14.68 -23.86 10.57
CA ASN A 89 -14.65 -24.68 11.79
C ASN A 89 -14.34 -23.90 13.06
N GLY A 90 -14.22 -22.56 13.00
CA GLY A 90 -13.91 -21.68 14.11
C GLY A 90 -12.42 -21.53 14.45
N SER A 91 -11.52 -22.25 13.76
CA SER A 91 -10.08 -22.10 14.01
C SER A 91 -9.53 -20.83 13.36
N ILE A 92 -8.57 -20.17 14.01
CA ILE A 92 -7.87 -19.02 13.44
C ILE A 92 -6.90 -19.54 12.37
N ALA A 93 -7.13 -19.11 11.12
CA ALA A 93 -6.30 -19.47 9.98
C ALA A 93 -5.09 -18.54 9.83
N ALA A 94 -5.29 -17.24 10.08
CA ALA A 94 -4.23 -16.24 10.06
C ALA A 94 -4.53 -15.10 11.04
N VAL A 95 -3.46 -14.44 11.50
CA VAL A 95 -3.50 -13.20 12.30
C VAL A 95 -2.52 -12.20 11.72
N GLU A 96 -2.95 -10.95 11.66
CA GLU A 96 -2.10 -9.81 11.36
C GLU A 96 -2.16 -8.83 12.52
N LYS A 97 -1.00 -8.35 12.97
CA LYS A 97 -0.86 -7.37 14.04
C LYS A 97 -0.11 -6.17 13.51
N ILE A 98 -0.71 -5.01 13.66
CA ILE A 98 -0.15 -3.77 13.14
C ILE A 98 -0.07 -2.75 14.29
N VAL A 99 1.02 -2.02 14.35
CA VAL A 99 1.25 -0.95 15.31
C VAL A 99 1.53 0.34 14.55
N TYR A 100 0.77 1.38 14.91
CA TYR A 100 0.99 2.74 14.44
C TYR A 100 1.37 3.63 15.64
N ASP A 101 2.26 4.58 15.42
CA ASP A 101 2.59 5.66 16.36
C ASP A 101 2.42 6.99 15.66
N SER A 102 1.55 7.85 16.22
CA SER A 102 1.28 9.18 15.66
C SER A 102 0.91 9.14 14.17
N GLY A 103 0.09 8.16 13.77
CA GLY A 103 -0.35 7.93 12.39
C GLY A 103 0.68 7.29 11.47
N ARG A 104 1.83 6.83 11.99
CA ARG A 104 2.90 6.20 11.19
C ARG A 104 3.02 4.72 11.51
N LEU A 105 3.19 3.89 10.50
CA LEU A 105 3.45 2.47 10.69
C LEU A 105 4.77 2.28 11.47
N VAL A 106 4.71 1.53 12.56
CA VAL A 106 5.86 1.07 13.34
C VAL A 106 6.21 -0.36 12.96
N SER A 107 5.21 -1.23 12.99
CA SER A 107 5.37 -2.64 12.63
C SER A 107 4.09 -3.24 12.08
N TYR A 108 4.28 -4.22 11.23
CA TYR A 108 3.25 -5.15 10.76
C TYR A 108 3.81 -6.56 10.91
N GLU A 109 3.05 -7.46 11.50
CA GLU A 109 3.39 -8.88 11.64
C GLU A 109 2.22 -9.73 11.18
N MET A 110 2.49 -10.78 10.41
CA MET A 110 1.50 -11.71 9.89
C MET A 110 1.94 -13.15 10.20
N GLN A 111 0.98 -13.97 10.62
CA GLN A 111 1.13 -15.41 10.82
C GLN A 111 -0.02 -16.14 10.13
N GLU A 112 0.30 -17.04 9.22
CA GLU A 112 -0.64 -17.99 8.62
C GLU A 112 -0.44 -19.38 9.26
N PHE A 113 -1.29 -19.73 10.20
CA PHE A 113 -1.12 -20.96 11.02
C PHE A 113 -1.26 -22.23 10.19
N GLN A 114 -2.19 -22.26 9.24
CA GLN A 114 -2.43 -23.42 8.40
C GLN A 114 -1.28 -23.67 7.41
N ALA A 115 -0.70 -22.61 6.85
CA ALA A 115 0.39 -22.67 5.88
C ALA A 115 1.78 -22.74 6.56
N GLN A 116 1.85 -22.52 7.88
CA GLN A 116 3.11 -22.41 8.63
C GLN A 116 4.04 -21.38 8.00
N VAL A 117 3.53 -20.18 7.78
CA VAL A 117 4.25 -19.06 7.17
C VAL A 117 4.07 -17.81 8.03
N SER A 118 5.09 -17.00 8.08
CA SER A 118 5.03 -15.69 8.74
C SER A 118 5.77 -14.62 7.96
N GLY A 119 5.43 -13.38 8.24
CA GLY A 119 6.09 -12.21 7.67
C GLY A 119 6.00 -11.01 8.59
N ALA A 120 6.88 -10.04 8.36
CA ALA A 120 6.85 -8.78 9.09
C ALA A 120 7.36 -7.62 8.22
N ILE A 121 6.88 -6.43 8.53
CA ILE A 121 7.38 -5.17 8.00
C ILE A 121 7.75 -4.29 9.19
N ARG A 122 8.92 -3.67 9.13
CA ARG A 122 9.36 -2.64 10.08
C ARG A 122 9.94 -1.47 9.33
N ILE A 123 9.76 -0.28 9.87
CA ILE A 123 10.45 0.91 9.38
C ILE A 123 11.67 1.15 10.26
N ALA A 124 12.82 1.36 9.62
CA ALA A 124 14.08 1.59 10.31
C ALA A 124 14.90 2.66 9.58
N PRO A 125 15.82 3.36 10.28
CA PRO A 125 16.78 4.23 9.61
C PRO A 125 17.62 3.45 8.59
N ASP A 126 17.91 4.07 7.46
CA ASP A 126 18.87 3.53 6.50
C ASP A 126 20.29 3.62 7.10
N PRO A 127 21.02 2.51 7.27
CA PRO A 127 22.37 2.54 7.86
C PRO A 127 23.38 3.34 7.04
N LYS A 128 23.15 3.55 5.73
CA LYS A 128 23.98 4.37 4.85
C LYS A 128 23.61 5.85 4.89
N ASN A 129 22.40 6.17 5.25
CA ASN A 129 21.89 7.53 5.38
C ASN A 129 20.82 7.60 6.48
N PRO A 130 21.19 7.79 7.76
CA PRO A 130 20.26 7.77 8.88
C PRO A 130 19.15 8.83 8.83
N ALA A 131 19.27 9.84 7.97
CA ALA A 131 18.20 10.80 7.71
C ALA A 131 17.08 10.23 6.82
N ARG A 132 17.30 9.07 6.20
CA ARG A 132 16.30 8.34 5.42
C ARG A 132 15.79 7.13 6.18
N GLN A 133 14.57 6.74 5.87
CA GLN A 133 13.99 5.51 6.37
C GLN A 133 13.95 4.45 5.25
N GLN A 134 13.96 3.19 5.67
CA GLN A 134 13.81 2.04 4.81
C GLN A 134 12.82 1.05 5.41
N LEU A 135 12.28 0.19 4.57
CA LEU A 135 11.50 -0.97 4.98
C LEU A 135 12.44 -2.13 5.28
N ILE A 136 12.18 -2.84 6.35
CA ILE A 136 12.76 -4.15 6.59
C ILE A 136 11.63 -5.17 6.45
N ILE A 137 11.66 -5.94 5.38
CA ILE A 137 10.59 -6.87 5.02
C ILE A 137 11.12 -8.30 5.22
N SER A 138 10.45 -9.05 6.07
CA SER A 138 10.72 -10.47 6.28
C SER A 138 9.53 -11.32 5.86
N TYR A 139 9.79 -12.52 5.34
CA TYR A 139 8.76 -13.47 4.97
C TYR A 139 9.38 -14.86 4.76
N GLY A 140 8.74 -15.91 5.24
CA GLY A 140 9.23 -17.26 5.06
C GLY A 140 8.48 -18.31 5.88
N PRO A 141 8.96 -19.56 5.84
CA PRO A 141 8.37 -20.65 6.59
C PRO A 141 8.56 -20.49 8.10
N GLY A 142 7.63 -21.07 8.85
CA GLY A 142 7.56 -20.98 10.31
C GLY A 142 6.66 -19.85 10.79
N LEU A 143 6.33 -19.86 12.09
CA LEU A 143 5.46 -18.87 12.71
C LEU A 143 6.22 -17.68 13.33
N THR A 144 7.54 -17.68 13.20
CA THR A 144 8.41 -16.55 13.57
C THR A 144 9.02 -16.01 12.29
N PRO A 145 8.84 -14.71 11.99
CA PRO A 145 9.41 -14.13 10.79
C PRO A 145 10.92 -14.29 10.72
N PRO A 146 11.47 -14.75 9.57
CA PRO A 146 12.91 -14.88 9.40
C PRO A 146 13.58 -13.48 9.34
N PRO A 147 14.92 -13.40 9.29
CA PRO A 147 15.61 -12.13 9.06
C PRO A 147 15.09 -11.41 7.81
N GLY A 148 14.86 -10.11 7.94
CA GLY A 148 14.31 -9.28 6.88
C GLY A 148 15.35 -8.80 5.88
N ALA A 149 14.90 -8.45 4.68
CA ALA A 149 15.67 -7.74 3.68
C ALA A 149 15.31 -6.24 3.71
N ALA A 150 16.31 -5.39 3.51
CA ALA A 150 16.11 -3.97 3.38
C ALA A 150 15.56 -3.64 2.00
N GLU A 151 14.57 -2.77 1.96
CA GLU A 151 13.93 -2.23 0.76
C GLU A 151 13.76 -0.73 0.93
N SER A 152 13.79 0.02 -0.16
CA SER A 152 13.50 1.46 -0.12
C SER A 152 12.08 1.71 0.41
N LEU A 153 11.89 2.85 1.08
CA LEU A 153 10.56 3.34 1.47
C LEU A 153 10.16 4.46 0.52
N PRO A 154 9.49 4.17 -0.61
CA PRO A 154 8.99 5.19 -1.52
C PRO A 154 7.89 6.03 -0.86
N PRO A 155 7.65 7.26 -1.33
CA PRO A 155 6.45 8.00 -0.94
C PRO A 155 5.20 7.20 -1.30
N ASP A 156 4.10 7.47 -0.59
CA ASP A 156 2.81 6.81 -0.79
C ASP A 156 2.89 5.27 -0.71
N THR A 157 3.74 4.76 0.19
CA THR A 157 3.82 3.33 0.46
C THR A 157 2.60 2.88 1.27
N VAL A 158 1.95 1.81 0.81
CA VAL A 158 0.69 1.26 1.33
C VAL A 158 0.87 -0.22 1.66
N ILE A 159 0.26 -0.65 2.76
CA ILE A 159 0.03 -2.06 3.12
C ILE A 159 -1.49 -2.35 3.07
N ASP A 160 -1.89 -3.60 3.20
CA ASP A 160 -3.31 -3.99 3.15
C ASP A 160 -4.20 -3.16 4.09
N ASP A 161 -3.75 -2.94 5.33
CA ASP A 161 -4.55 -2.21 6.32
C ASP A 161 -4.67 -0.71 6.03
N THR A 162 -3.74 -0.14 5.27
CA THR A 162 -3.74 1.28 4.92
C THR A 162 -4.30 1.58 3.53
N LEU A 163 -4.67 0.57 2.75
CA LEU A 163 -5.20 0.77 1.40
C LEU A 163 -6.52 1.58 1.42
N TYR A 164 -7.43 1.24 2.32
CA TYR A 164 -8.71 1.92 2.42
C TYR A 164 -8.57 3.39 2.85
N PRO A 165 -7.88 3.74 3.95
CA PRO A 165 -7.68 5.15 4.29
C PRO A 165 -6.86 5.90 3.24
N PHE A 166 -5.90 5.26 2.55
CA PHE A 166 -5.22 5.88 1.42
C PHE A 166 -6.19 6.24 0.28
N MET A 167 -7.09 5.31 -0.07
CA MET A 167 -8.13 5.55 -1.07
C MET A 167 -9.02 6.73 -0.67
N LEU A 168 -9.45 6.80 0.59
CA LEU A 168 -10.28 7.90 1.11
C LEU A 168 -9.55 9.25 1.04
N ALA A 169 -8.27 9.31 1.35
CA ALA A 169 -7.47 10.53 1.26
C ALA A 169 -7.39 11.07 -0.19
N HIS A 170 -7.60 10.21 -1.19
CA HIS A 170 -7.58 10.56 -2.60
C HIS A 170 -8.97 10.48 -3.27
N TRP A 171 -10.04 10.42 -2.48
CA TRP A 171 -11.40 10.21 -2.97
C TRP A 171 -11.82 11.21 -4.06
N ASP A 172 -11.59 12.50 -3.84
CA ASP A 172 -11.94 13.53 -4.81
C ASP A 172 -11.20 13.40 -6.15
N ASP A 173 -9.93 12.98 -6.12
CA ASP A 173 -9.18 12.74 -7.35
C ASP A 173 -9.73 11.53 -8.11
N LEU A 174 -10.06 10.45 -7.40
CA LEU A 174 -10.69 9.28 -7.99
C LEU A 174 -12.05 9.62 -8.59
N MET A 175 -12.88 10.41 -7.89
CA MET A 175 -14.20 10.83 -8.40
C MET A 175 -14.10 11.75 -9.63
N ARG A 176 -13.00 12.48 -9.78
CA ARG A 176 -12.69 13.24 -11.01
C ARG A 176 -12.11 12.37 -12.14
N GLY A 177 -12.00 11.06 -11.95
CA GLY A 177 -11.46 10.13 -12.94
C GLY A 177 -9.93 10.11 -13.03
N LYS A 178 -9.23 10.69 -12.06
CA LYS A 178 -7.76 10.62 -12.03
C LYS A 178 -7.30 9.27 -11.49
N ALA A 179 -6.25 8.73 -12.12
CA ALA A 179 -5.54 7.57 -11.59
C ALA A 179 -4.62 8.02 -10.44
N VAL A 180 -4.74 7.36 -9.28
CA VAL A 180 -3.91 7.63 -8.10
C VAL A 180 -2.88 6.52 -7.98
N LYS A 181 -1.60 6.88 -8.09
CA LYS A 181 -0.47 5.95 -8.01
C LYS A 181 0.04 5.84 -6.57
N PHE A 182 0.55 4.66 -6.22
CA PHE A 182 1.14 4.38 -4.91
C PHE A 182 2.05 3.15 -4.98
N HIS A 183 2.80 2.90 -3.90
CA HIS A 183 3.66 1.73 -3.78
C HIS A 183 3.06 0.75 -2.77
N PHE A 184 2.73 -0.45 -3.22
CA PHE A 184 2.18 -1.50 -2.38
C PHE A 184 3.26 -2.46 -1.93
N VAL A 185 3.29 -2.80 -0.63
CA VAL A 185 4.27 -3.75 -0.08
C VAL A 185 3.81 -5.18 -0.33
N SER A 186 4.56 -5.92 -1.12
CA SER A 186 4.39 -7.37 -1.30
C SER A 186 5.28 -8.13 -0.32
N LEU A 187 4.67 -8.70 0.69
CA LEU A 187 5.37 -9.35 1.80
C LEU A 187 6.18 -10.56 1.31
N ASP A 188 5.57 -11.41 0.49
CA ASP A 188 6.16 -12.63 -0.06
C ASP A 188 7.32 -12.38 -1.03
N ARG A 189 7.26 -11.24 -1.73
CA ARG A 189 8.31 -10.80 -2.65
C ARG A 189 9.40 -9.97 -1.94
N LYS A 190 9.13 -9.54 -0.71
CA LYS A 190 9.98 -8.64 0.08
C LYS A 190 10.33 -7.35 -0.65
N ARG A 191 9.34 -6.78 -1.35
CA ARG A 191 9.49 -5.61 -2.23
C ARG A 191 8.25 -4.74 -2.24
N THR A 192 8.44 -3.52 -2.71
CA THR A 192 7.36 -2.62 -3.11
C THR A 192 7.16 -2.68 -4.63
N TYR A 193 5.91 -2.55 -5.05
CA TYR A 193 5.54 -2.42 -6.47
C TYR A 193 4.61 -1.24 -6.65
N GLU A 194 4.76 -0.54 -7.79
CA GLU A 194 3.87 0.56 -8.13
C GLU A 194 2.53 0.03 -8.64
N PHE A 195 1.46 0.49 -7.98
CA PHE A 195 0.06 0.27 -8.35
C PHE A 195 -0.64 1.58 -8.61
N ARG A 196 -1.85 1.50 -9.14
CA ARG A 196 -2.75 2.63 -9.24
C ARG A 196 -4.17 2.24 -8.88
N LEU A 197 -4.90 3.19 -8.28
CA LEU A 197 -6.35 3.13 -8.13
C LEU A 197 -6.99 3.91 -9.26
N VAL A 198 -8.06 3.37 -9.83
CA VAL A 198 -8.84 4.00 -10.92
C VAL A 198 -10.31 3.74 -10.68
N LYS A 199 -11.16 4.77 -10.68
CA LYS A 199 -12.61 4.61 -10.76
C LYS A 199 -12.97 3.99 -12.10
N THR A 200 -13.72 2.90 -12.10
CA THR A 200 -14.10 2.16 -13.31
C THR A 200 -15.59 2.20 -13.61
N ALA A 201 -16.44 2.32 -12.58
CA ALA A 201 -17.88 2.37 -12.75
C ALA A 201 -18.56 3.09 -11.58
N GLU A 202 -19.80 3.51 -11.82
CA GLU A 202 -20.77 3.96 -10.84
C GLU A 202 -22.09 3.26 -11.12
N PHE A 203 -22.73 2.68 -10.13
CA PHE A 203 -24.01 1.98 -10.30
C PHE A 203 -24.82 2.00 -9.01
N VAL A 204 -26.07 1.52 -9.07
CA VAL A 204 -26.92 1.38 -7.89
C VAL A 204 -26.94 -0.07 -7.45
N GLN A 205 -26.63 -0.30 -6.17
CA GLN A 205 -26.71 -1.60 -5.51
C GLN A 205 -27.47 -1.42 -4.19
N ASP A 206 -28.45 -2.27 -3.91
CA ASP A 206 -29.24 -2.26 -2.66
C ASP A 206 -29.79 -0.85 -2.32
N HIS A 207 -30.32 -0.14 -3.33
CA HIS A 207 -30.86 1.21 -3.24
C HIS A 207 -29.85 2.33 -2.91
N GLN A 208 -28.56 2.05 -2.95
CA GLN A 208 -27.51 3.05 -2.75
C GLN A 208 -26.60 3.16 -3.96
N THR A 209 -26.08 4.36 -4.20
CA THR A 209 -25.09 4.57 -5.26
C THR A 209 -23.73 4.11 -4.75
N VAL A 210 -23.07 3.29 -5.54
CA VAL A 210 -21.74 2.75 -5.24
C VAL A 210 -20.76 3.05 -6.35
N GLU A 211 -19.51 3.18 -5.97
CA GLU A 211 -18.38 3.38 -6.86
C GLU A 211 -17.55 2.10 -6.94
N GLN A 212 -17.14 1.76 -8.14
CA GLN A 212 -16.20 0.67 -8.37
C GLN A 212 -14.81 1.24 -8.61
N ILE A 213 -13.88 0.88 -7.74
CA ILE A 213 -12.48 1.27 -7.80
C ILE A 213 -11.64 0.05 -8.12
N LYS A 214 -10.84 0.13 -9.18
CA LYS A 214 -9.90 -0.93 -9.56
C LYS A 214 -8.50 -0.56 -9.08
N MET A 215 -7.84 -1.47 -8.37
CA MET A 215 -6.42 -1.45 -8.10
C MET A 215 -5.71 -2.37 -9.09
N GLU A 216 -4.75 -1.84 -9.81
CA GLU A 216 -3.97 -2.61 -10.79
C GLU A 216 -2.49 -2.23 -10.77
N ALA A 217 -1.62 -3.17 -11.09
CA ALA A 217 -0.19 -2.92 -11.22
C ALA A 217 0.09 -1.97 -12.40
N VAL A 218 1.01 -1.02 -12.21
CA VAL A 218 1.45 -0.11 -13.29
C VAL A 218 2.37 -0.83 -14.26
N SER A 219 3.23 -1.71 -13.75
CA SER A 219 4.13 -2.50 -14.60
C SER A 219 3.38 -3.66 -15.27
N PHE A 220 3.48 -3.76 -16.60
CA PHE A 220 2.94 -4.88 -17.37
C PHE A 220 3.44 -6.23 -16.89
N LEU A 221 4.75 -6.34 -16.56
CA LEU A 221 5.34 -7.59 -16.07
C LEU A 221 4.75 -8.03 -14.72
N VAL A 222 4.36 -7.08 -13.87
CA VAL A 222 3.71 -7.39 -12.59
C VAL A 222 2.25 -7.76 -12.81
N ALA A 223 1.56 -7.09 -13.75
CA ALA A 223 0.16 -7.34 -14.08
C ALA A 223 -0.10 -8.76 -14.62
N GLU A 224 0.90 -9.40 -15.24
CA GLU A 224 0.78 -10.80 -15.68
C GLU A 224 0.63 -11.80 -14.53
N PHE A 225 1.07 -11.43 -13.32
CA PHE A 225 1.09 -12.35 -12.17
C PHE A 225 0.11 -11.96 -11.06
N ILE A 226 -0.49 -10.78 -11.14
CA ILE A 226 -1.39 -10.25 -10.11
C ILE A 226 -2.68 -9.80 -10.79
N ASN A 227 -3.76 -10.51 -10.51
CA ASN A 227 -5.09 -10.09 -10.96
C ASN A 227 -5.42 -8.72 -10.34
N PRO A 228 -6.10 -7.84 -11.09
CA PRO A 228 -6.62 -6.60 -10.53
C PRO A 228 -7.52 -6.87 -9.32
N ILE A 229 -7.47 -5.96 -8.37
CA ILE A 229 -8.37 -5.96 -7.21
C ILE A 229 -9.50 -4.98 -7.52
N ILE A 230 -10.73 -5.38 -7.22
CA ILE A 230 -11.92 -4.55 -7.39
C ILE A 230 -12.50 -4.24 -6.01
N LEU A 231 -12.67 -2.96 -5.73
CA LEU A 231 -13.30 -2.44 -4.53
C LEU A 231 -14.66 -1.87 -4.90
N THR A 232 -15.71 -2.24 -4.17
CA THR A 232 -17.03 -1.59 -4.24
C THR A 232 -17.19 -0.75 -2.99
N VAL A 233 -17.47 0.54 -3.16
CA VAL A 233 -17.45 1.55 -2.09
C VAL A 233 -18.71 2.40 -2.17
N GLU A 234 -19.32 2.73 -1.04
CA GLU A 234 -20.44 3.68 -0.99
C GLU A 234 -20.00 5.04 -1.54
N LYS A 235 -20.83 5.60 -2.43
CA LYS A 235 -20.59 6.98 -2.90
C LYS A 235 -20.82 8.02 -1.80
N ALA A 236 -21.79 7.77 -0.96
CA ALA A 236 -22.11 8.65 0.18
C ALA A 236 -21.04 8.54 1.27
N SER A 237 -20.75 9.66 1.95
CA SER A 237 -19.91 9.65 3.14
C SER A 237 -20.52 8.76 4.22
N PRO A 238 -19.72 7.97 4.95
CA PRO A 238 -18.26 7.99 5.04
C PRO A 238 -17.52 7.11 4.01
N HIS A 239 -18.15 6.71 2.89
CA HIS A 239 -17.55 5.92 1.82
C HIS A 239 -17.12 4.53 2.28
N HIS A 240 -18.02 3.80 2.96
CA HIS A 240 -17.72 2.45 3.42
C HIS A 240 -17.36 1.53 2.26
N ILE A 241 -16.29 0.75 2.42
CA ILE A 241 -16.01 -0.35 1.53
C ILE A 241 -17.05 -1.45 1.76
N LEU A 242 -17.78 -1.84 0.72
CA LEU A 242 -18.82 -2.86 0.80
C LEU A 242 -18.28 -4.24 0.43
N SER A 243 -17.43 -4.27 -0.61
CA SER A 243 -16.77 -5.50 -1.01
C SER A 243 -15.39 -5.26 -1.61
N TYR A 244 -14.60 -6.33 -1.56
CA TYR A 244 -13.26 -6.43 -2.11
C TYR A 244 -13.19 -7.75 -2.87
N LEU A 245 -12.85 -7.70 -4.14
CA LEU A 245 -12.65 -8.88 -4.98
C LEU A 245 -11.19 -8.95 -5.40
N GLY A 246 -10.47 -9.96 -4.95
CA GLY A 246 -9.07 -10.12 -5.30
C GLY A 246 -8.29 -10.96 -4.30
N ARG A 247 -6.97 -10.82 -4.37
CA ARG A 247 -6.04 -11.57 -3.54
C ARG A 247 -6.11 -11.14 -2.08
N THR A 248 -6.17 -12.11 -1.19
CA THR A 248 -6.29 -11.89 0.26
C THR A 248 -5.49 -12.93 1.06
N THR A 249 -5.33 -12.68 2.35
CA THR A 249 -4.94 -13.64 3.39
C THR A 249 -6.20 -14.40 3.85
N PRO A 250 -6.11 -15.66 4.28
CA PRO A 250 -4.97 -16.58 4.26
C PRO A 250 -4.87 -17.36 2.94
N ARG A 251 -3.80 -18.12 2.79
CA ARG A 251 -3.69 -19.10 1.71
C ARG A 251 -4.66 -20.26 1.87
N VAL A 252 -4.98 -20.91 0.75
CA VAL A 252 -5.80 -22.12 0.71
C VAL A 252 -5.00 -23.32 0.27
N LYS A 253 -5.35 -24.48 0.80
CA LYS A 253 -4.74 -25.74 0.36
C LYS A 253 -5.39 -26.22 -0.95
N LYS A 254 -4.59 -26.33 -2.00
CA LYS A 254 -4.99 -26.93 -3.29
C LYS A 254 -4.12 -28.17 -3.56
N GLY A 255 -4.70 -29.35 -3.37
CA GLY A 255 -3.95 -30.60 -3.38
C GLY A 255 -2.93 -30.66 -2.23
N LYS A 256 -1.62 -30.81 -2.58
CA LYS A 256 -0.53 -30.84 -1.58
C LYS A 256 0.12 -29.47 -1.33
N ALA A 257 -0.26 -28.42 -2.06
CA ALA A 257 0.38 -27.12 -2.00
C ALA A 257 -0.54 -26.05 -1.40
N TRP A 258 0.04 -25.11 -0.66
CA TRP A 258 -0.59 -23.87 -0.26
C TRP A 258 -0.52 -22.85 -1.39
N LYS A 259 -1.66 -22.27 -1.77
CA LYS A 259 -1.81 -21.30 -2.85
C LYS A 259 -2.40 -20.01 -2.31
N TYR A 260 -2.07 -18.91 -2.97
CA TYR A 260 -2.75 -17.64 -2.71
C TYR A 260 -4.25 -17.79 -2.94
N LEU A 261 -5.03 -17.12 -2.11
CA LEU A 261 -6.47 -17.05 -2.22
C LEU A 261 -6.86 -15.76 -2.93
N ASP A 262 -7.60 -15.89 -4.02
CA ASP A 262 -8.42 -14.82 -4.55
C ASP A 262 -9.86 -15.09 -4.07
N ALA A 263 -10.49 -14.12 -3.42
CA ALA A 263 -11.82 -14.26 -2.81
C ALA A 263 -12.66 -13.00 -3.02
N GLU A 264 -13.96 -13.14 -2.87
CA GLU A 264 -14.87 -12.03 -2.65
C GLU A 264 -15.02 -11.82 -1.14
N THR A 265 -14.61 -10.66 -0.64
CA THR A 265 -14.76 -10.25 0.76
C THR A 265 -15.91 -9.25 0.84
N VAL A 266 -16.94 -9.56 1.63
CA VAL A 266 -18.08 -8.67 1.87
C VAL A 266 -17.98 -8.13 3.29
N TYR A 267 -17.91 -6.81 3.43
CA TYR A 267 -17.74 -6.12 4.72
C TYR A 267 -19.09 -5.84 5.38
N HIS A 268 -19.11 -5.90 6.71
CA HIS A 268 -20.26 -5.63 7.55
C HIS A 268 -19.92 -4.48 8.50
N TRP A 269 -20.49 -3.33 8.23
CA TRP A 269 -20.35 -2.12 9.04
C TRP A 269 -21.43 -2.08 10.11
N SER A 270 -21.06 -1.86 11.36
CA SER A 270 -21.96 -1.77 12.53
C SER A 270 -22.06 -0.33 13.05
#